data_24d3b62ab27a8c152367e18003aaf933
#
_entry.id   24d3b62ab27a8c152367e18003aaf933
#
_cell.length_a   1.000
_cell.length_b   1.000
_cell.length_c   1.000
_cell.angle_alpha   90.00
_cell.angle_beta   90.00
_cell.angle_gamma   90.00
#
_symmetry.space_group_name_H-M   'P 1'
#
loop_
_entity.id
_entity.type
_entity.pdbx_description
1 polymer ?
#
loop_
_entity_poly.entity_id
_entity_poly.type
_entity_poly.pdbx_seq_one_letter_code
_entity_poly.pdbx_strand_id
1 'polypeptide(L)'
;SDIALLPLNDTEFNRAKSDLKFIEAAGNGAAVLAAPTVYAATVRDGETGLIYRSPKEFAQKLDLLIRRADLRRTLAENAYRYVAEHRLLAGHLDEYMNVYRELFDRREELERERLRRVAEFFPHL
;
A
#
# COMPACT_ATOMS: atom_id res chain seq x y z
N SER A 1 15.93 10.50 1.49
CA SER A 1 15.60 10.34 2.91
C SER A 1 15.95 8.93 3.35
N ASP A 2 16.64 8.78 4.48
CA ASP A 2 17.08 7.45 4.94
C ASP A 2 16.00 6.71 5.74
N ILE A 3 15.06 7.46 6.33
CA ILE A 3 13.96 6.93 7.14
C ILE A 3 12.66 7.60 6.68
N ALA A 4 11.65 6.80 6.41
CA ALA A 4 10.30 7.25 6.14
C ALA A 4 9.38 6.92 7.33
N LEU A 5 8.73 7.95 7.88
CA LEU A 5 7.74 7.80 8.93
C LEU A 5 6.34 7.76 8.33
N LEU A 6 5.60 6.69 8.58
CA LEU A 6 4.26 6.47 8.05
C LEU A 6 3.23 6.40 9.18
N PRO A 7 2.94 7.52 9.87
CA PRO A 7 1.91 7.56 10.90
C PRO A 7 0.52 7.48 10.28
N LEU A 8 -0.35 6.71 10.89
CA LEU A 8 -1.74 6.60 10.48
C LEU A 8 -2.60 6.20 11.68
N ASN A 9 -3.58 7.03 12.04
CA ASN A 9 -4.51 6.73 13.10
C ASN A 9 -5.46 5.59 12.68
N ASP A 10 -5.82 4.75 13.63
CA ASP A 10 -6.76 3.65 13.39
C ASP A 10 -8.20 4.15 13.42
N THR A 11 -8.68 4.62 12.25
CA THR A 11 -10.06 5.04 12.01
C THR A 11 -10.64 4.22 10.85
N GLU A 12 -11.96 4.12 10.79
CA GLU A 12 -12.66 3.42 9.70
C GLU A 12 -12.24 3.96 8.32
N PHE A 13 -12.19 5.28 8.18
CA PHE A 13 -11.72 5.93 6.96
C PHE A 13 -10.28 5.55 6.60
N ASN A 14 -9.39 5.52 7.58
CA ASN A 14 -7.97 5.21 7.33
C ASN A 14 -7.73 3.72 7.02
N ARG A 15 -8.57 2.82 7.53
CA ARG A 15 -8.52 1.39 7.18
C ARG A 15 -8.86 1.11 5.72
N ALA A 16 -9.59 2.02 5.07
CA ALA A 16 -9.92 1.94 3.64
C ALA A 16 -8.83 2.50 2.71
N LYS A 17 -7.74 3.06 3.25
CA LYS A 17 -6.61 3.58 2.46
C LYS A 17 -5.72 2.47 1.94
N SER A 18 -4.97 2.79 0.88
CA SER A 18 -3.92 1.92 0.36
C SER A 18 -2.60 2.11 1.10
N ASP A 19 -1.68 1.17 0.89
CA ASP A 19 -0.31 1.19 1.38
C ASP A 19 0.66 1.97 0.46
N LEU A 20 0.15 2.84 -0.41
CA LEU A 20 0.94 3.58 -1.41
C LEU A 20 2.18 4.27 -0.83
N LYS A 21 2.05 4.86 0.36
CA LYS A 21 3.19 5.51 1.05
C LYS A 21 4.34 4.54 1.35
N PHE A 22 4.04 3.29 1.66
CA PHE A 22 5.07 2.26 1.81
C PHE A 22 5.76 1.98 0.46
N ILE A 23 4.99 1.81 -0.62
CA ILE A 23 5.54 1.55 -1.96
C ILE A 23 6.44 2.70 -2.40
N GLU A 24 5.99 3.96 -2.20
CA GLU A 24 6.78 5.15 -2.52
C GLU A 24 8.09 5.21 -1.71
N ALA A 25 8.02 5.01 -0.39
CA ALA A 25 9.20 5.04 0.48
C ALA A 25 10.19 3.93 0.14
N ALA A 26 9.71 2.70 -0.04
CA ALA A 26 10.52 1.54 -0.40
C ALA A 26 11.15 1.70 -1.79
N GLY A 27 10.39 2.18 -2.79
CA GLY A 27 10.89 2.45 -4.13
C GLY A 27 11.99 3.53 -4.18
N ASN A 28 12.01 4.43 -3.19
CA ASN A 28 13.06 5.43 -3.01
C ASN A 28 14.19 4.99 -2.06
N GLY A 29 14.21 3.74 -1.63
CA GLY A 29 15.26 3.19 -0.79
C GLY A 29 15.29 3.70 0.64
N ALA A 30 14.15 4.10 1.20
CA ALA A 30 14.05 4.53 2.59
C ALA A 30 13.62 3.37 3.51
N ALA A 31 14.24 3.29 4.71
CA ALA A 31 13.77 2.39 5.76
C ALA A 31 12.47 2.91 6.36
N VAL A 32 11.45 2.07 6.44
CA VAL A 32 10.10 2.45 6.85
C VAL A 32 9.87 2.17 8.33
N LEU A 33 9.29 3.15 9.05
CA LEU A 33 8.70 2.99 10.36
C LEU A 33 7.23 3.37 10.28
N ALA A 34 6.33 2.40 10.36
CA ALA A 34 4.92 2.54 10.05
C ALA A 34 3.98 2.20 11.22
N ALA A 35 2.82 2.85 11.26
CA ALA A 35 1.68 2.43 12.07
C ALA A 35 1.07 1.13 11.51
N PRO A 36 0.35 0.32 12.30
CA PRO A 36 -0.17 -0.96 11.82
C PRO A 36 -1.34 -0.83 10.84
N THR A 37 -2.14 0.22 10.92
CA THR A 37 -3.50 0.36 10.35
C THR A 37 -3.68 -0.26 8.95
N VAL A 38 -2.97 0.19 7.92
CA VAL A 38 -2.97 -0.45 6.59
C VAL A 38 -1.64 -1.14 6.28
N TYR A 39 -0.57 -0.72 6.95
CA TYR A 39 0.78 -1.17 6.62
C TYR A 39 1.12 -2.55 7.15
N ALA A 40 0.46 -3.02 8.23
CA ALA A 40 0.70 -4.34 8.79
C ALA A 40 0.33 -5.51 7.83
N ALA A 41 -0.47 -5.24 6.81
CA ALA A 41 -0.78 -6.23 5.78
C ALA A 41 0.36 -6.42 4.75
N THR A 42 1.22 -5.41 4.60
CA THR A 42 2.26 -5.39 3.56
C THR A 42 3.67 -5.34 4.13
N VAL A 43 3.89 -4.53 5.18
CA VAL A 43 5.19 -4.41 5.84
C VAL A 43 5.42 -5.60 6.76
N ARG A 44 6.49 -6.36 6.50
CA ARG A 44 6.96 -7.42 7.39
C ARG A 44 7.87 -6.79 8.44
N ASP A 45 7.38 -6.76 9.71
CA ASP A 45 8.11 -6.13 10.83
C ASP A 45 9.47 -6.80 11.05
N GLY A 46 10.53 -6.01 11.01
CA GLY A 46 11.92 -6.48 11.12
C GLY A 46 12.54 -6.99 9.81
N GLU A 47 11.78 -7.10 8.71
CA GLU A 47 12.27 -7.60 7.41
C GLU A 47 12.22 -6.52 6.33
N THR A 48 11.04 -5.93 6.05
CA THR A 48 10.86 -4.90 5.03
C THR A 48 10.54 -3.53 5.61
N GLY A 49 10.53 -3.39 6.92
CA GLY A 49 10.27 -2.17 7.67
C GLY A 49 10.07 -2.49 9.14
N LEU A 50 9.72 -1.49 9.92
CA LEU A 50 9.34 -1.65 11.33
C LEU A 50 7.90 -1.16 11.55
N ILE A 51 7.12 -1.93 12.31
CA ILE A 51 5.76 -1.55 12.72
C ILE A 51 5.76 -1.18 14.20
N TYR A 52 5.21 -0.01 14.55
CA TYR A 52 5.02 0.41 15.94
C TYR A 52 3.52 0.39 16.30
N ARG A 53 3.19 0.01 17.54
CA ARG A 53 1.82 -0.06 18.05
C ARG A 53 1.56 0.87 19.24
N SER A 54 2.61 1.56 19.70
CA SER A 54 2.51 2.52 20.79
C SER A 54 3.52 3.65 20.63
N PRO A 55 3.31 4.82 21.27
CA PRO A 55 4.29 5.90 21.28
C PRO A 55 5.66 5.47 21.82
N LYS A 56 5.68 4.56 22.78
CA LYS A 56 6.92 4.00 23.34
C LYS A 56 7.67 3.16 22.30
N GLU A 57 6.97 2.28 21.58
CA GLU A 57 7.57 1.49 20.50
C GLU A 57 8.05 2.37 19.36
N PHE A 58 7.29 3.41 19.00
CA PHE A 58 7.70 4.39 18.00
C PHE A 58 9.04 5.00 18.36
N ALA A 59 9.18 5.56 19.59
CA ALA A 59 10.41 6.18 20.03
C ALA A 59 11.59 5.19 20.04
N GLN A 60 11.39 3.97 20.52
CA GLN A 60 12.42 2.93 20.57
C GLN A 60 12.88 2.52 19.17
N LYS A 61 11.93 2.25 18.26
CA LYS A 61 12.22 1.82 16.89
C LYS A 61 12.83 2.95 16.06
N LEU A 62 12.41 4.19 16.29
CA LEU A 62 13.04 5.35 15.66
C LEU A 62 14.49 5.55 16.12
N ASP A 63 14.76 5.50 17.44
CA ASP A 63 16.13 5.56 17.95
C ASP A 63 17.02 4.44 17.40
N LEU A 64 16.46 3.23 17.30
CA LEU A 64 17.14 2.08 16.68
C LEU A 64 17.52 2.36 15.22
N LEU A 65 16.57 2.87 14.42
CA LEU A 65 16.84 3.22 13.03
C LEU A 65 17.85 4.37 12.88
N ILE A 66 17.85 5.35 13.79
CA ILE A 66 18.82 6.44 13.78
C ILE A 66 20.22 5.90 14.04
N ARG A 67 20.41 5.03 15.03
CA ARG A 67 21.69 4.52 15.46
C ARG A 67 22.27 3.42 14.56
N ARG A 68 21.42 2.60 13.93
CA ARG A 68 21.83 1.41 13.19
C ARG A 68 21.71 1.61 11.68
N ALA A 69 22.76 2.18 11.10
CA ALA A 69 22.83 2.39 9.65
C ALA A 69 22.80 1.08 8.84
N ASP A 70 23.37 0.03 9.38
CA ASP A 70 23.33 -1.34 8.82
C ASP A 70 21.90 -1.87 8.74
N LEU A 71 21.14 -1.75 9.84
CA LEU A 71 19.71 -2.14 9.86
C LEU A 71 18.89 -1.34 8.87
N ARG A 72 19.05 0.00 8.84
CA ARG A 72 18.34 0.85 7.87
C ARG A 72 18.55 0.36 6.44
N ARG A 73 19.81 0.10 6.09
CA ARG A 73 20.16 -0.37 4.74
C ARG A 73 19.50 -1.71 4.43
N THR A 74 19.59 -2.67 5.33
CA THR A 74 18.98 -4.00 5.15
C THR A 74 17.47 -3.91 4.96
N LEU A 75 16.77 -3.14 5.81
CA LEU A 75 15.32 -2.97 5.69
C LEU A 75 14.93 -2.27 4.38
N ALA A 76 15.66 -1.23 3.99
CA ALA A 76 15.41 -0.48 2.76
C ALA A 76 15.65 -1.35 1.51
N GLU A 77 16.75 -2.13 1.47
CA GLU A 77 17.05 -3.05 0.37
C GLU A 77 16.00 -4.15 0.23
N ASN A 78 15.56 -4.73 1.35
CA ASN A 78 14.51 -5.75 1.35
C ASN A 78 13.16 -5.17 0.89
N ALA A 79 12.79 -3.98 1.37
CA ALA A 79 11.57 -3.29 0.96
C ALA A 79 11.59 -2.93 -0.53
N TYR A 80 12.72 -2.41 -1.03
CA TYR A 80 12.90 -2.11 -2.44
C TYR A 80 12.73 -3.37 -3.31
N ARG A 81 13.37 -4.48 -2.92
CA ARG A 81 13.26 -5.76 -3.63
C ARG A 81 11.81 -6.25 -3.66
N TYR A 82 11.11 -6.20 -2.53
CA TYR A 82 9.70 -6.56 -2.46
C TYR A 82 8.85 -5.73 -3.43
N VAL A 83 9.04 -4.41 -3.48
CA VAL A 83 8.30 -3.52 -4.41
C VAL A 83 8.65 -3.85 -5.85
N ALA A 84 9.92 -4.03 -6.17
CA ALA A 84 10.39 -4.36 -7.52
C ALA A 84 9.85 -5.69 -8.04
N GLU A 85 9.73 -6.69 -7.18
CA GLU A 85 9.26 -8.04 -7.55
C GLU A 85 7.74 -8.16 -7.58
N HIS A 86 7.00 -7.43 -6.71
CA HIS A 86 5.60 -7.70 -6.48
C HIS A 86 4.65 -6.52 -6.73
N ARG A 87 5.17 -5.30 -6.87
CA ARG A 87 4.31 -4.11 -6.88
C ARG A 87 4.48 -3.21 -8.10
N LEU A 88 5.31 -3.59 -9.06
CA LEU A 88 5.44 -2.84 -10.31
C LEU A 88 4.31 -3.20 -11.27
N LEU A 89 3.70 -2.16 -11.86
CA LEU A 89 2.64 -2.32 -12.87
C LEU A 89 3.09 -3.18 -14.06
N ALA A 90 4.37 -3.07 -14.46
CA ALA A 90 4.93 -3.86 -15.55
C ALA A 90 4.82 -5.38 -15.32
N GLY A 91 4.92 -5.83 -14.05
CA GLY A 91 4.76 -7.25 -13.69
C GLY A 91 3.32 -7.75 -13.74
N HIS A 92 2.33 -6.85 -13.77
CA HIS A 92 0.90 -7.15 -13.75
C HIS A 92 0.17 -6.70 -15.02
N LEU A 93 0.91 -6.31 -16.07
CA LEU A 93 0.32 -5.74 -17.28
C LEU A 93 -0.69 -6.69 -17.94
N ASP A 94 -0.39 -7.97 -18.03
CA ASP A 94 -1.27 -8.97 -18.66
C ASP A 94 -2.57 -9.15 -17.85
N GLU A 95 -2.50 -9.12 -16.52
CA GLU A 95 -3.68 -9.18 -15.65
C GLU A 95 -4.60 -7.97 -15.90
N TYR A 96 -4.04 -6.76 -15.92
CA TYR A 96 -4.81 -5.55 -16.23
C TYR A 96 -5.41 -5.60 -17.64
N MET A 97 -4.62 -6.01 -18.64
CA MET A 97 -5.11 -6.11 -20.02
C MET A 97 -6.23 -7.13 -20.16
N ASN A 98 -6.18 -8.24 -19.44
CA ASN A 98 -7.24 -9.24 -19.43
C ASN A 98 -8.53 -8.70 -18.82
N VAL A 99 -8.43 -7.97 -17.69
CA VAL A 99 -9.59 -7.31 -17.07
C VAL A 99 -10.21 -6.28 -18.02
N TYR A 100 -9.40 -5.45 -18.68
CA TYR A 100 -9.92 -4.47 -19.64
C TYR A 100 -10.59 -5.13 -20.85
N ARG A 101 -10.03 -6.23 -21.38
CA ARG A 101 -10.65 -6.98 -22.48
C ARG A 101 -11.99 -7.58 -22.05
N GLU A 102 -12.05 -8.22 -20.89
CA GLU A 102 -13.30 -8.76 -20.33
C GLU A 102 -14.36 -7.68 -20.16
N LEU A 103 -14.00 -6.53 -19.58
CA LEU A 103 -14.94 -5.41 -19.41
C LEU A 103 -15.39 -4.85 -20.77
N PHE A 104 -14.50 -4.76 -21.74
CA PHE A 104 -14.83 -4.30 -23.10
C PHE A 104 -15.78 -5.26 -23.80
N ASP A 105 -15.55 -6.57 -23.70
CA ASP A 105 -16.42 -7.59 -24.31
C ASP A 105 -17.81 -7.58 -23.68
N ARG A 106 -17.91 -7.29 -22.39
CA ARG A 106 -19.17 -7.18 -21.64
C ARG A 106 -19.78 -5.79 -21.60
N ARG A 107 -19.24 -4.82 -22.33
CA ARG A 107 -19.63 -3.40 -22.22
C ARG A 107 -21.13 -3.14 -22.38
N GLU A 108 -21.80 -3.83 -23.30
CA GLU A 108 -23.23 -3.67 -23.52
C GLU A 108 -24.08 -4.23 -22.38
N GLU A 109 -23.66 -5.37 -21.81
CA GLU A 109 -24.27 -5.96 -20.62
C GLU A 109 -24.14 -5.03 -19.43
N LEU A 110 -22.91 -4.56 -19.17
CA LEU A 110 -22.58 -3.67 -18.06
C LEU A 110 -23.33 -2.32 -18.18
N GLU A 111 -23.46 -1.80 -19.39
CA GLU A 111 -24.23 -0.56 -19.61
C GLU A 111 -25.72 -0.75 -19.34
N ARG A 112 -26.33 -1.87 -19.77
CA ARG A 112 -27.73 -2.18 -19.41
C ARG A 112 -27.91 -2.32 -17.89
N GLU A 113 -26.96 -2.96 -17.22
CA GLU A 113 -27.00 -3.12 -15.77
C GLU A 113 -26.82 -1.77 -15.05
N ARG A 114 -25.91 -0.93 -15.53
CA ARG A 114 -25.74 0.44 -15.01
C ARG A 114 -27.03 1.26 -15.14
N LEU A 115 -27.66 1.26 -16.31
CA LEU A 115 -28.91 1.98 -16.54
C LEU A 115 -30.05 1.48 -15.65
N ARG A 116 -30.13 0.17 -15.43
CA ARG A 116 -31.10 -0.41 -14.49
C ARG A 116 -30.86 0.09 -13.06
N ARG A 117 -29.61 0.07 -12.58
CA ARG A 117 -29.26 0.57 -11.24
C ARG A 117 -29.54 2.07 -11.10
N VAL A 118 -29.23 2.88 -12.10
CA VAL A 118 -29.52 4.32 -12.08
C VAL A 118 -31.03 4.55 -11.96
N ALA A 119 -31.85 3.85 -12.72
CA ALA A 119 -33.31 3.96 -12.64
C ALA A 119 -33.88 3.51 -11.27
N GLU A 120 -33.24 2.51 -10.64
CA GLU A 120 -33.62 2.03 -9.31
C GLU A 120 -33.31 3.06 -8.20
N PHE A 121 -32.14 3.69 -8.23
CA PHE A 121 -31.69 4.66 -7.22
C PHE A 121 -32.21 6.09 -7.50
N PHE A 122 -32.47 6.42 -8.74
CA PHE A 122 -32.90 7.76 -9.18
C PHE A 122 -34.15 7.66 -10.09
N PRO A 123 -35.30 7.22 -9.55
CA PRO A 123 -36.49 6.97 -10.36
C PRO A 123 -37.06 8.24 -11.04
N HIS A 124 -36.56 9.43 -10.69
CA HIS A 124 -36.98 10.72 -11.24
C HIS A 124 -36.05 11.33 -12.28
N LEU A 125 -34.90 10.65 -12.57
CA LEU A 125 -34.03 11.01 -13.67
C LEU A 125 -34.47 10.31 -14.95
#